data_6410808c550306ccb299c9336c7335d8
#
_entry.id   6410808c550306ccb299c9336c7335d8
#
_cell.length_a   1.000
_cell.length_b   1.000
_cell.length_c   1.000
_cell.angle_alpha   90.00
_cell.angle_beta   90.00
_cell.angle_gamma   90.00
#
_symmetry.space_group_name_H-M   'P 1'
#
loop_
_entity.id
_entity.type
_entity.pdbx_description
1 polymer ?
#
loop_
_entity_poly.entity_id
_entity_poly.type
_entity_poly.pdbx_seq_one_letter_code
_entity_poly.pdbx_strand_id
1 'polypeptide(L)'
;LIDVLLMYQSRILAYFRVPKLHWKVLLPIFAYGVPIAATSLSAWIINQSNKFIMNNISGFTDVGYVGVAYGVTLPLLLTIFSIITVAAIPRIIRMYEERIDVRPIISRFTGYYILISMPIITVMSLYASDFVSMLANPKFHEAYRIIPYFAFGTFFMGLTDYTTLQYHLANKTYIEFIIKLFSGIVGIVLNIVLIPKCGLEGVGIATLSANFLYFFLSVIIVLPNLGLLYPYRILLSMLFAFIPMGVM
;
A
#
# COMPACT_ATOMS: atom_id res chain seq x y z
N LEU A 1 51.58 -11.59 10.35
CA LEU A 1 50.14 -11.50 10.74
C LEU A 1 49.73 -10.06 11.07
N ILE A 2 50.54 -9.29 11.80
CA ILE A 2 50.29 -7.89 12.18
C ILE A 2 50.24 -7.01 10.93
N ASP A 3 51.13 -7.18 9.96
CA ASP A 3 51.14 -6.39 8.71
C ASP A 3 49.90 -6.63 7.84
N VAL A 4 49.37 -7.85 7.81
CA VAL A 4 48.13 -8.18 7.10
C VAL A 4 46.91 -7.54 7.77
N LEU A 5 46.87 -7.51 9.09
CA LEU A 5 45.84 -6.83 9.88
C LEU A 5 45.87 -5.31 9.67
N LEU A 6 47.06 -4.71 9.65
CA LEU A 6 47.22 -3.27 9.39
C LEU A 6 46.84 -2.89 7.96
N MET A 7 47.16 -3.72 6.95
CA MET A 7 46.71 -3.54 5.57
C MET A 7 45.18 -3.66 5.43
N TYR A 8 44.56 -4.61 6.15
CA TYR A 8 43.09 -4.75 6.14
C TYR A 8 42.42 -3.56 6.83
N GLN A 9 42.96 -3.08 7.95
CA GLN A 9 42.46 -1.93 8.69
C GLN A 9 42.60 -0.61 7.89
N SER A 10 43.71 -0.43 7.17
CA SER A 10 43.91 0.76 6.31
C SER A 10 42.99 0.75 5.08
N ARG A 11 42.67 -0.40 4.50
CA ARG A 11 41.69 -0.54 3.41
C ARG A 11 40.26 -0.28 3.91
N ILE A 12 39.90 -0.80 5.08
CA ILE A 12 38.58 -0.55 5.69
C ILE A 12 38.41 0.94 6.00
N LEU A 13 39.43 1.59 6.59
CA LEU A 13 39.42 3.03 6.89
C LEU A 13 39.39 3.90 5.61
N ALA A 14 39.99 3.44 4.51
CA ALA A 14 39.89 4.12 3.22
C ALA A 14 38.48 4.06 2.61
N TYR A 15 37.72 3.00 2.88
CA TYR A 15 36.30 2.89 2.50
C TYR A 15 35.40 3.84 3.33
N PHE A 16 35.80 4.15 4.56
CA PHE A 16 35.10 5.10 5.43
C PHE A 16 35.57 6.56 5.27
N ARG A 17 36.41 6.86 4.26
CA ARG A 17 36.60 8.27 3.88
C ARG A 17 35.27 8.79 3.40
N VAL A 18 34.55 9.48 4.29
CA VAL A 18 33.31 10.20 3.98
C VAL A 18 33.61 11.10 2.77
N PRO A 19 33.06 10.83 1.60
CA PRO A 19 33.28 11.69 0.45
C PRO A 19 32.82 13.08 0.83
N LYS A 20 33.56 14.11 0.43
CA LYS A 20 33.17 15.51 0.69
C LYS A 20 31.74 15.65 0.19
N LEU A 21 30.84 15.88 1.13
CA LEU A 21 29.41 15.95 0.89
C LEU A 21 29.11 17.20 0.05
N HIS A 22 28.98 17.03 -1.26
CA HIS A 22 28.66 18.12 -2.18
C HIS A 22 27.15 18.33 -2.23
N TRP A 23 26.69 19.52 -1.90
CA TRP A 23 25.27 19.91 -1.97
C TRP A 23 24.61 19.58 -3.31
N LYS A 24 25.35 19.64 -4.41
CA LYS A 24 24.87 19.26 -5.75
C LYS A 24 24.46 17.78 -5.87
N VAL A 25 25.04 16.90 -5.05
CA VAL A 25 24.69 15.46 -5.01
C VAL A 25 23.55 15.22 -4.01
N LEU A 26 23.55 15.96 -2.90
CA LEU A 26 22.53 15.81 -1.87
C LEU A 26 21.16 16.31 -2.29
N LEU A 27 21.10 17.43 -3.00
CA LEU A 27 19.83 18.07 -3.36
C LEU A 27 18.88 17.13 -4.14
N PRO A 28 19.33 16.41 -5.18
CA PRO A 28 18.48 15.41 -5.87
C PRO A 28 18.03 14.26 -4.95
N ILE A 29 18.92 13.79 -4.06
CA ILE A 29 18.61 12.71 -3.11
C ILE A 29 17.51 13.15 -2.15
N PHE A 30 17.61 14.35 -1.59
CA PHE A 30 16.56 14.90 -0.72
C PHE A 30 15.27 15.20 -1.48
N ALA A 31 15.36 15.75 -2.68
CA ALA A 31 14.18 16.04 -3.50
C ALA A 31 13.36 14.78 -3.83
N TYR A 32 14.03 13.63 -3.95
CA TYR A 32 13.40 12.33 -4.16
C TYR A 32 12.98 11.66 -2.83
N GLY A 33 13.87 11.64 -1.85
CA GLY A 33 13.69 10.86 -0.62
C GLY A 33 12.75 11.50 0.39
N VAL A 34 12.76 12.84 0.54
CA VAL A 34 11.91 13.54 1.51
C VAL A 34 10.41 13.32 1.22
N PRO A 35 9.91 13.44 -0.01
CA PRO A 35 8.51 13.14 -0.30
C PRO A 35 8.14 11.68 0.02
N ILE A 36 9.02 10.72 -0.26
CA ILE A 36 8.78 9.30 0.06
C ILE A 36 8.69 9.10 1.57
N ALA A 37 9.62 9.67 2.33
CA ALA A 37 9.59 9.62 3.78
C ALA A 37 8.32 10.29 4.34
N ALA A 38 7.91 11.42 3.77
CA ALA A 38 6.67 12.11 4.13
C ALA A 38 5.42 11.27 3.79
N THR A 39 5.41 10.56 2.65
CA THR A 39 4.34 9.61 2.29
C THR A 39 4.22 8.49 3.32
N SER A 40 5.34 7.90 3.73
CA SER A 40 5.38 6.83 4.74
C SER A 40 4.93 7.32 6.12
N LEU A 41 5.38 8.50 6.52
CA LEU A 41 4.97 9.13 7.78
C LEU A 41 3.47 9.47 7.77
N SER A 42 2.96 10.01 6.67
CA SER A 42 1.53 10.28 6.50
C SER A 42 0.70 9.01 6.60
N ALA A 43 1.12 7.93 5.96
CA ALA A 43 0.44 6.63 6.05
C ALA A 43 0.41 6.11 7.50
N TRP A 44 1.52 6.24 8.24
CA TRP A 44 1.59 5.85 9.64
C TRP A 44 0.64 6.69 10.52
N ILE A 45 0.66 8.02 10.36
CA ILE A 45 -0.23 8.93 11.10
C ILE A 45 -1.70 8.59 10.83
N ILE A 46 -2.09 8.36 9.57
CA ILE A 46 -3.45 8.02 9.18
C ILE A 46 -3.89 6.70 9.82
N ASN A 47 -3.05 5.66 9.79
CA ASN A 47 -3.34 4.38 10.41
C ASN A 47 -3.48 4.48 11.94
N GLN A 48 -2.64 5.28 12.59
CA GLN A 48 -2.75 5.50 14.04
C GLN A 48 -3.96 6.38 14.39
N SER A 49 -4.30 7.35 13.54
CA SER A 49 -5.50 8.19 13.72
C SER A 49 -6.78 7.35 13.74
N ASN A 50 -6.89 6.32 12.89
CA ASN A 50 -8.03 5.41 12.88
C ASN A 50 -8.24 4.74 14.25
N LYS A 51 -7.15 4.24 14.84
CA LYS A 51 -7.18 3.61 16.18
C LYS A 51 -7.50 4.62 17.27
N PHE A 52 -6.93 5.82 17.18
CA PHE A 52 -7.15 6.88 18.17
C PHE A 52 -8.59 7.37 18.14
N ILE A 53 -9.17 7.62 16.97
CA ILE A 53 -10.55 8.04 16.79
C ILE A 53 -11.49 6.94 17.32
N MET A 54 -11.23 5.68 16.97
CA MET A 54 -12.01 4.53 17.42
C MET A 54 -12.00 4.40 18.95
N ASN A 55 -10.82 4.53 19.58
CA ASN A 55 -10.67 4.46 21.02
C ASN A 55 -11.49 5.53 21.75
N ASN A 56 -11.51 6.76 21.23
CA ASN A 56 -12.24 7.88 21.83
C ASN A 56 -13.76 7.78 21.68
N ILE A 57 -14.25 7.11 20.61
CA ILE A 57 -15.69 7.03 20.31
C ILE A 57 -16.29 5.72 20.86
N SER A 58 -15.63 4.59 20.66
CA SER A 58 -16.21 3.25 20.91
C SER A 58 -15.44 2.44 21.95
N GLY A 59 -14.23 2.89 22.35
CA GLY A 59 -13.43 2.28 23.38
C GLY A 59 -12.40 1.26 22.90
N PHE A 60 -11.61 0.73 23.86
CA PHE A 60 -10.44 -0.14 23.60
C PHE A 60 -10.77 -1.47 22.94
N THR A 61 -11.95 -2.03 23.20
CA THR A 61 -12.37 -3.32 22.64
C THR A 61 -12.47 -3.25 21.12
N ASP A 62 -13.06 -2.18 20.61
CA ASP A 62 -13.26 -2.00 19.17
C ASP A 62 -11.93 -1.75 18.43
N VAL A 63 -10.97 -1.09 19.08
CA VAL A 63 -9.58 -1.01 18.58
C VAL A 63 -8.96 -2.40 18.42
N GLY A 64 -9.28 -3.33 19.35
CA GLY A 64 -8.87 -4.72 19.26
C GLY A 64 -9.43 -5.43 18.02
N TYR A 65 -10.71 -5.23 17.69
CA TYR A 65 -11.32 -5.77 16.46
C TYR A 65 -10.63 -5.26 15.19
N VAL A 66 -10.36 -3.96 15.14
CA VAL A 66 -9.60 -3.36 14.04
C VAL A 66 -8.20 -3.96 13.93
N GLY A 67 -7.51 -4.16 15.08
CA GLY A 67 -6.19 -4.79 15.13
C GLY A 67 -6.18 -6.21 14.57
N VAL A 68 -7.17 -7.03 14.94
CA VAL A 68 -7.33 -8.40 14.43
C VAL A 68 -7.62 -8.39 12.92
N ALA A 69 -8.55 -7.57 12.45
CA ALA A 69 -8.86 -7.49 11.03
C ALA A 69 -7.63 -7.08 10.19
N TYR A 70 -6.85 -6.11 10.63
CA TYR A 70 -5.57 -5.76 9.99
C TYR A 70 -4.57 -6.92 10.05
N GLY A 71 -4.44 -7.58 11.21
CA GLY A 71 -3.51 -8.70 11.39
C GLY A 71 -3.80 -9.89 10.49
N VAL A 72 -5.06 -10.11 10.13
CA VAL A 72 -5.48 -11.18 9.20
C VAL A 72 -5.31 -10.76 7.73
N THR A 73 -5.74 -9.55 7.37
CA THR A 73 -5.81 -9.13 5.96
C THR A 73 -4.46 -8.64 5.40
N LEU A 74 -3.76 -7.79 6.15
CA LEU A 74 -2.57 -7.11 5.62
C LEU A 74 -1.42 -8.07 5.28
N PRO A 75 -0.98 -8.98 6.17
CA PRO A 75 0.18 -9.83 5.89
C PRO A 75 -0.02 -10.70 4.65
N LEU A 76 -1.22 -11.25 4.47
CA LEU A 76 -1.51 -12.12 3.34
C LEU A 76 -1.43 -11.38 2.01
N LEU A 77 -2.13 -10.25 1.89
CA LEU A 77 -2.17 -9.46 0.65
C LEU A 77 -0.85 -8.76 0.35
N LEU A 78 -0.15 -8.26 1.39
CA LEU A 78 1.18 -7.68 1.20
C LEU A 78 2.21 -8.72 0.78
N THR A 79 2.11 -9.97 1.25
CA THR A 79 3.01 -11.04 0.81
C THR A 79 2.85 -11.30 -0.68
N ILE A 80 1.61 -11.42 -1.17
CA ILE A 80 1.33 -11.60 -2.60
C ILE A 80 1.88 -10.43 -3.41
N PHE A 81 1.61 -9.21 -2.96
CA PHE A 81 2.14 -8.00 -3.60
C PHE A 81 3.67 -8.01 -3.65
N SER A 82 4.34 -8.31 -2.53
CA SER A 82 5.80 -8.29 -2.44
C SER A 82 6.47 -9.31 -3.37
N ILE A 83 5.92 -10.52 -3.49
CA ILE A 83 6.46 -11.56 -4.39
C ILE A 83 6.47 -11.06 -5.84
N ILE A 84 5.37 -10.45 -6.29
CA ILE A 84 5.27 -9.93 -7.66
C ILE A 84 6.20 -8.72 -7.84
N THR A 85 6.23 -7.82 -6.87
CA THR A 85 6.95 -6.54 -6.94
C THR A 85 8.46 -6.71 -6.91
N VAL A 86 8.97 -7.60 -6.05
CA VAL A 86 10.43 -7.89 -5.96
C VAL A 86 10.98 -8.40 -7.29
N ALA A 87 10.19 -9.19 -8.03
CA ALA A 87 10.60 -9.66 -9.35
C ALA A 87 10.44 -8.58 -10.45
N ALA A 88 9.45 -7.71 -10.32
CA ALA A 88 9.06 -6.74 -11.36
C ALA A 88 9.91 -5.47 -11.34
N ILE A 89 10.13 -4.87 -10.17
CA ILE A 89 10.73 -3.53 -10.06
C ILE A 89 12.11 -3.42 -10.69
N PRO A 90 13.09 -4.32 -10.43
CA PRO A 90 14.43 -4.20 -11.02
C PRO A 90 14.40 -4.26 -12.55
N ARG A 91 13.50 -5.10 -13.10
CA ARG A 91 13.32 -5.22 -14.54
C ARG A 91 12.71 -3.97 -15.15
N ILE A 92 11.71 -3.39 -14.49
CA ILE A 92 11.05 -2.17 -14.95
C ILE A 92 12.03 -0.98 -14.93
N ILE A 93 12.82 -0.83 -13.87
CA ILE A 93 13.83 0.23 -13.77
C ILE A 93 14.85 0.11 -14.89
N ARG A 94 15.40 -1.09 -15.13
CA ARG A 94 16.38 -1.31 -16.20
C ARG A 94 15.79 -0.95 -17.58
N MET A 95 14.57 -1.41 -17.88
CA MET A 95 13.90 -1.08 -19.15
C MET A 95 13.69 0.42 -19.30
N TYR A 96 13.34 1.11 -18.21
CA TYR A 96 13.16 2.56 -18.22
C TYR A 96 14.47 3.30 -18.49
N GLU A 97 15.59 2.88 -17.87
CA GLU A 97 16.94 3.42 -18.12
C GLU A 97 17.39 3.19 -19.57
N GLU A 98 17.06 2.03 -20.13
CA GLU A 98 17.30 1.69 -21.55
C GLU A 98 16.33 2.38 -22.53
N ARG A 99 15.43 3.26 -22.04
CA ARG A 99 14.39 3.96 -22.79
C ARG A 99 13.39 3.05 -23.50
N ILE A 100 13.21 1.84 -23.02
CA ILE A 100 12.20 0.90 -23.49
C ILE A 100 10.85 1.24 -22.84
N ASP A 101 9.75 1.08 -23.58
CA ASP A 101 8.41 1.32 -23.07
C ASP A 101 8.07 0.33 -21.94
N VAL A 102 7.92 0.85 -20.72
CA VAL A 102 7.63 0.06 -19.51
C VAL A 102 6.13 -0.19 -19.29
N ARG A 103 5.25 0.51 -20.00
CA ARG A 103 3.79 0.42 -19.83
C ARG A 103 3.23 -0.99 -19.99
N PRO A 104 3.64 -1.78 -21.01
CA PRO A 104 3.12 -3.14 -21.20
C PRO A 104 3.51 -4.08 -20.06
N ILE A 105 4.73 -3.93 -19.53
CA ILE A 105 5.20 -4.80 -18.46
C ILE A 105 4.53 -4.46 -17.13
N ILE A 106 4.34 -3.18 -16.81
CA ILE A 106 3.59 -2.74 -15.62
C ILE A 106 2.15 -3.25 -15.70
N SER A 107 1.49 -3.08 -16.85
CA SER A 107 0.13 -3.59 -17.08
C SER A 107 0.01 -5.10 -16.86
N ARG A 108 1.00 -5.87 -17.31
CA ARG A 108 1.04 -7.32 -17.12
C ARG A 108 1.16 -7.71 -15.64
N PHE A 109 2.06 -7.07 -14.88
CA PHE A 109 2.22 -7.35 -13.45
C PHE A 109 1.00 -6.91 -12.64
N THR A 110 0.40 -5.78 -13.00
CA THR A 110 -0.89 -5.35 -12.42
C THR A 110 -1.98 -6.39 -12.68
N GLY A 111 -2.03 -6.95 -13.90
CA GLY A 111 -2.96 -8.03 -14.25
C GLY A 111 -2.73 -9.30 -13.41
N TYR A 112 -1.49 -9.70 -13.19
CA TYR A 112 -1.16 -10.84 -12.32
C TYR A 112 -1.57 -10.57 -10.86
N TYR A 113 -1.32 -9.37 -10.37
CA TYR A 113 -1.77 -8.98 -9.04
C TYR A 113 -3.29 -9.09 -8.89
N ILE A 114 -4.06 -8.55 -9.83
CA ILE A 114 -5.53 -8.65 -9.83
C ILE A 114 -5.98 -10.11 -9.85
N LEU A 115 -5.41 -10.90 -10.76
CA LEU A 115 -5.78 -12.31 -10.95
C LEU A 115 -5.57 -13.17 -9.70
N ILE A 116 -4.50 -12.91 -8.95
CA ILE A 116 -4.16 -13.67 -7.74
C ILE A 116 -4.90 -13.12 -6.53
N SER A 117 -5.00 -11.79 -6.40
CA SER A 117 -5.57 -11.17 -5.20
C SER A 117 -7.09 -11.32 -5.12
N MET A 118 -7.81 -11.24 -6.24
CA MET A 118 -9.28 -11.29 -6.25
C MET A 118 -9.86 -12.60 -5.68
N PRO A 119 -9.42 -13.80 -6.12
CA PRO A 119 -9.90 -15.05 -5.51
C PRO A 119 -9.63 -15.10 -4.00
N ILE A 120 -8.45 -14.62 -3.57
CA ILE A 120 -8.05 -14.65 -2.17
C ILE A 120 -8.93 -13.71 -1.34
N ILE A 121 -9.18 -12.49 -1.82
CA ILE A 121 -10.08 -11.54 -1.16
C ILE A 121 -11.48 -12.11 -1.07
N THR A 122 -11.97 -12.79 -2.11
CA THR A 122 -13.29 -13.42 -2.11
C THR A 122 -13.36 -14.50 -1.03
N VAL A 123 -12.39 -15.41 -0.97
CA VAL A 123 -12.34 -16.44 0.06
C VAL A 123 -12.24 -15.82 1.45
N MET A 124 -11.38 -14.81 1.64
CA MET A 124 -11.26 -14.10 2.92
C MET A 124 -12.57 -13.42 3.33
N SER A 125 -13.32 -12.88 2.38
CA SER A 125 -14.59 -12.21 2.67
C SER A 125 -15.70 -13.19 3.01
N LEU A 126 -15.80 -14.30 2.27
CA LEU A 126 -16.83 -15.33 2.49
C LEU A 126 -16.60 -16.12 3.79
N TYR A 127 -15.36 -16.43 4.10
CA TYR A 127 -14.96 -17.22 5.28
C TYR A 127 -14.34 -16.36 6.37
N ALA A 128 -14.68 -15.06 6.43
CA ALA A 128 -14.10 -14.12 7.40
C ALA A 128 -14.29 -14.56 8.84
N SER A 129 -15.48 -15.10 9.17
CA SER A 129 -15.81 -15.66 10.49
C SER A 129 -14.88 -16.82 10.87
N ASP A 130 -14.65 -17.74 9.94
CA ASP A 130 -13.82 -18.93 10.18
C ASP A 130 -12.35 -18.53 10.34
N PHE A 131 -11.86 -17.60 9.52
CA PHE A 131 -10.51 -17.06 9.66
C PHE A 131 -10.28 -16.40 11.02
N VAL A 132 -11.23 -15.58 11.48
CA VAL A 132 -11.12 -14.95 12.81
C VAL A 132 -11.18 -16.00 13.91
N SER A 133 -12.06 -16.99 13.80
CA SER A 133 -12.20 -18.07 14.80
C SER A 133 -10.95 -18.94 14.92
N MET A 134 -10.21 -19.13 13.80
CA MET A 134 -8.95 -19.89 13.79
C MET A 134 -7.75 -19.09 14.33
N LEU A 135 -7.68 -17.79 14.03
CA LEU A 135 -6.48 -16.98 14.21
C LEU A 135 -6.54 -16.07 15.42
N ALA A 136 -7.72 -15.79 15.96
CA ALA A 136 -7.91 -14.85 17.05
C ALA A 136 -8.65 -15.45 18.25
N ASN A 137 -8.53 -14.78 19.41
CA ASN A 137 -9.29 -15.18 20.59
C ASN A 137 -10.79 -14.96 20.35
N PRO A 138 -11.70 -15.85 20.82
CA PRO A 138 -13.14 -15.75 20.66
C PRO A 138 -13.75 -14.39 21.00
N LYS A 139 -13.17 -13.67 21.94
CA LYS A 139 -13.63 -12.33 22.31
C LYS A 139 -13.51 -11.29 21.17
N PHE A 140 -12.68 -11.56 20.15
CA PHE A 140 -12.50 -10.69 18.98
C PHE A 140 -13.24 -11.18 17.75
N HIS A 141 -14.22 -12.09 17.90
CA HIS A 141 -14.94 -12.69 16.80
C HIS A 141 -15.61 -11.64 15.89
N GLU A 142 -16.19 -10.57 16.45
CA GLU A 142 -16.86 -9.50 15.69
C GLU A 142 -15.96 -8.80 14.64
N ALA A 143 -14.63 -9.00 14.73
CA ALA A 143 -13.69 -8.49 13.72
C ALA A 143 -13.99 -9.01 12.30
N TYR A 144 -14.68 -10.17 12.15
CA TYR A 144 -15.04 -10.71 10.85
C TYR A 144 -15.85 -9.75 9.99
N ARG A 145 -16.67 -8.88 10.62
CA ARG A 145 -17.56 -7.92 9.93
C ARG A 145 -16.80 -6.90 9.09
N ILE A 146 -15.58 -6.57 9.50
CA ILE A 146 -14.78 -5.53 8.82
C ILE A 146 -13.69 -6.11 7.91
N ILE A 147 -13.44 -7.43 7.95
CA ILE A 147 -12.44 -8.09 7.09
C ILE A 147 -12.67 -7.81 5.60
N PRO A 148 -13.90 -7.91 5.04
CA PRO A 148 -14.12 -7.62 3.62
C PRO A 148 -13.69 -6.20 3.24
N TYR A 149 -14.04 -5.21 4.04
CA TYR A 149 -13.66 -3.82 3.79
C TYR A 149 -12.14 -3.61 3.81
N PHE A 150 -11.46 -4.23 4.77
CA PHE A 150 -10.00 -4.15 4.86
C PHE A 150 -9.30 -4.91 3.72
N ALA A 151 -9.82 -6.06 3.33
CA ALA A 151 -9.30 -6.84 2.22
C ALA A 151 -9.38 -6.08 0.90
N PHE A 152 -10.54 -5.51 0.56
CA PHE A 152 -10.69 -4.65 -0.62
C PHE A 152 -9.88 -3.36 -0.50
N GLY A 153 -9.82 -2.74 0.68
CA GLY A 153 -9.00 -1.56 0.92
C GLY A 153 -7.52 -1.83 0.66
N THR A 154 -6.99 -2.96 1.16
CA THR A 154 -5.59 -3.37 0.93
C THR A 154 -5.34 -3.72 -0.54
N PHE A 155 -6.31 -4.31 -1.22
CA PHE A 155 -6.24 -4.56 -2.66
C PHE A 155 -6.07 -3.26 -3.46
N PHE A 156 -6.88 -2.23 -3.19
CA PHE A 156 -6.73 -0.95 -3.86
C PHE A 156 -5.41 -0.27 -3.53
N MET A 157 -4.91 -0.42 -2.29
CA MET A 157 -3.59 0.05 -1.92
C MET A 157 -2.49 -0.60 -2.78
N GLY A 158 -2.50 -1.92 -2.93
CA GLY A 158 -1.54 -2.64 -3.78
C GLY A 158 -1.68 -2.28 -5.27
N LEU A 159 -2.88 -2.01 -5.79
CA LEU A 159 -3.06 -1.48 -7.14
C LEU A 159 -2.44 -0.09 -7.29
N THR A 160 -2.53 0.73 -6.25
CA THR A 160 -1.96 2.08 -6.26
C THR A 160 -0.44 2.04 -6.40
N ASP A 161 0.23 1.10 -5.75
CA ASP A 161 1.69 0.99 -5.82
C ASP A 161 2.19 0.74 -7.25
N TYR A 162 1.43 0.04 -8.10
CA TYR A 162 1.75 -0.08 -9.53
C TYR A 162 1.47 1.22 -10.30
N THR A 163 0.44 1.96 -9.93
CA THR A 163 0.13 3.24 -10.61
C THR A 163 1.09 4.35 -10.20
N THR A 164 1.53 4.39 -8.94
CA THR A 164 2.47 5.41 -8.45
C THR A 164 3.90 5.16 -8.90
N LEU A 165 4.23 3.96 -9.37
CA LEU A 165 5.56 3.64 -9.92
C LEU A 165 5.99 4.63 -11.04
N GLN A 166 5.04 5.18 -11.81
CA GLN A 166 5.32 6.23 -12.79
C GLN A 166 5.95 7.49 -12.15
N TYR A 167 5.53 7.85 -10.94
CA TYR A 167 6.06 9.02 -10.24
C TYR A 167 7.48 8.78 -9.73
N HIS A 168 7.76 7.53 -9.31
CA HIS A 168 9.11 7.11 -8.91
C HIS A 168 10.07 7.13 -10.10
N LEU A 169 9.68 6.54 -11.24
CA LEU A 169 10.47 6.54 -12.46
C LEU A 169 10.75 7.96 -13.00
N ALA A 170 9.78 8.86 -12.87
CA ALA A 170 9.91 10.25 -13.30
C ALA A 170 10.58 11.18 -12.26
N ASN A 171 11.00 10.66 -11.09
CA ASN A 171 11.51 11.46 -9.96
C ASN A 171 10.51 12.53 -9.47
N LYS A 172 9.18 12.27 -9.58
CA LYS A 172 8.09 13.17 -9.16
C LYS A 172 7.32 12.62 -7.95
N THR A 173 8.04 12.10 -6.97
CA THR A 173 7.48 11.45 -5.78
C THR A 173 6.58 12.36 -4.93
N TYR A 174 6.73 13.69 -5.07
CA TYR A 174 5.87 14.67 -4.41
C TYR A 174 4.39 14.56 -4.83
N ILE A 175 4.12 14.10 -6.07
CA ILE A 175 2.74 13.90 -6.56
C ILE A 175 2.07 12.78 -5.76
N GLU A 176 2.77 11.66 -5.56
CA GLU A 176 2.30 10.57 -4.73
C GLU A 176 2.00 11.04 -3.30
N PHE A 177 2.92 11.81 -2.71
CA PHE A 177 2.73 12.37 -1.37
C PHE A 177 1.45 13.20 -1.27
N ILE A 178 1.21 14.10 -2.23
CA ILE A 178 0.00 14.96 -2.24
C ILE A 178 -1.27 14.11 -2.34
N ILE A 179 -1.30 13.14 -3.26
CA ILE A 179 -2.46 12.26 -3.43
C ILE A 179 -2.71 11.44 -2.16
N LYS A 180 -1.65 10.88 -1.56
CA LYS A 180 -1.73 10.08 -0.33
C LYS A 180 -2.23 10.92 0.84
N LEU A 181 -1.68 12.12 1.00
CA LEU A 181 -2.09 13.03 2.07
C LEU A 181 -3.56 13.42 1.94
N PHE A 182 -4.01 13.81 0.73
CA PHE A 182 -5.40 14.16 0.46
C PHE A 182 -6.35 12.99 0.77
N SER A 183 -6.06 11.80 0.23
CA SER A 183 -6.88 10.60 0.46
C SER A 183 -6.92 10.21 1.94
N GLY A 184 -5.81 10.40 2.65
CA GLY A 184 -5.72 10.14 4.07
C GLY A 184 -6.55 11.12 4.91
N ILE A 185 -6.53 12.42 4.57
CA ILE A 185 -7.38 13.42 5.23
C ILE A 185 -8.86 13.07 5.03
N VAL A 186 -9.26 12.70 3.81
CA VAL A 186 -10.62 12.23 3.54
C VAL A 186 -10.96 11.01 4.38
N GLY A 187 -10.04 10.05 4.51
CA GLY A 187 -10.22 8.88 5.38
C GLY A 187 -10.43 9.24 6.85
N ILE A 188 -9.65 10.19 7.39
CA ILE A 188 -9.82 10.69 8.75
C ILE A 188 -11.21 11.33 8.93
N VAL A 189 -11.63 12.19 8.01
CA VAL A 189 -12.95 12.82 8.04
C VAL A 189 -14.05 11.77 8.00
N LEU A 190 -13.93 10.78 7.11
CA LEU A 190 -14.90 9.69 7.02
C LEU A 190 -14.95 8.87 8.31
N ASN A 191 -13.82 8.60 8.97
CA ASN A 191 -13.82 7.93 10.28
C ASN A 191 -14.59 8.73 11.33
N ILE A 192 -14.34 10.04 11.44
CA ILE A 192 -15.04 10.91 12.39
C ILE A 192 -16.55 10.90 12.16
N VAL A 193 -17.00 10.81 10.91
CA VAL A 193 -18.43 10.84 10.54
C VAL A 193 -19.08 9.47 10.65
N LEU A 194 -18.38 8.40 10.21
CA LEU A 194 -18.96 7.06 10.08
C LEU A 194 -18.87 6.23 11.36
N ILE A 195 -17.81 6.37 12.17
CA ILE A 195 -17.68 5.60 13.40
C ILE A 195 -18.85 5.84 14.36
N PRO A 196 -19.31 7.08 14.62
CA PRO A 196 -20.47 7.31 15.49
C PRO A 196 -21.78 6.73 14.95
N LYS A 197 -21.91 6.57 13.61
CA LYS A 197 -23.14 6.12 12.94
C LYS A 197 -23.17 4.62 12.72
N CYS A 198 -22.05 4.03 12.32
CA CYS A 198 -21.93 2.65 11.87
C CYS A 198 -21.01 1.81 12.76
N GLY A 199 -20.46 2.39 13.84
CA GLY A 199 -19.57 1.68 14.76
C GLY A 199 -18.35 1.09 14.05
N LEU A 200 -18.11 -0.18 14.31
CA LEU A 200 -16.97 -0.94 13.76
C LEU A 200 -16.96 -0.94 12.22
N GLU A 201 -18.09 -1.10 11.57
CA GLU A 201 -18.18 -1.08 10.10
C GLU A 201 -17.80 0.29 9.52
N GLY A 202 -18.02 1.36 10.26
CA GLY A 202 -17.63 2.72 9.87
C GLY A 202 -16.14 2.85 9.59
N VAL A 203 -15.27 2.20 10.39
CA VAL A 203 -13.82 2.16 10.14
C VAL A 203 -13.50 1.41 8.86
N GLY A 204 -14.17 0.29 8.63
CA GLY A 204 -14.00 -0.51 7.42
C GLY A 204 -14.33 0.29 6.16
N ILE A 205 -15.51 0.91 6.14
CA ILE A 205 -15.98 1.74 5.01
C ILE A 205 -15.05 2.94 4.78
N ALA A 206 -14.65 3.63 5.85
CA ALA A 206 -13.74 4.77 5.73
C ALA A 206 -12.38 4.37 5.15
N THR A 207 -11.82 3.26 5.62
CA THR A 207 -10.53 2.72 5.14
C THR A 207 -10.62 2.30 3.67
N LEU A 208 -11.67 1.57 3.29
CA LEU A 208 -11.91 1.17 1.90
C LEU A 208 -12.04 2.41 1.00
N SER A 209 -12.86 3.39 1.41
CA SER A 209 -13.10 4.61 0.63
C SER A 209 -11.83 5.45 0.46
N ALA A 210 -11.01 5.58 1.50
CA ALA A 210 -9.74 6.30 1.44
C ALA A 210 -8.74 5.64 0.49
N ASN A 211 -8.59 4.31 0.55
CA ASN A 211 -7.69 3.56 -0.32
C ASN A 211 -8.21 3.52 -1.77
N PHE A 212 -9.52 3.42 -1.97
CA PHE A 212 -10.12 3.54 -3.30
C PHE A 212 -9.89 4.93 -3.90
N LEU A 213 -10.08 6.00 -3.11
CA LEU A 213 -9.81 7.37 -3.55
C LEU A 213 -8.34 7.57 -3.90
N TYR A 214 -7.42 7.02 -3.09
CA TYR A 214 -5.99 7.05 -3.38
C TYR A 214 -5.67 6.38 -4.71
N PHE A 215 -6.21 5.20 -4.96
CA PHE A 215 -6.09 4.50 -6.22
C PHE A 215 -6.68 5.31 -7.38
N PHE A 216 -7.91 5.79 -7.25
CA PHE A 216 -8.63 6.53 -8.28
C PHE A 216 -7.88 7.80 -8.71
N LEU A 217 -7.42 8.59 -7.74
CA LEU A 217 -6.62 9.78 -8.01
C LEU A 217 -5.29 9.44 -8.69
N SER A 218 -4.62 8.36 -8.27
CA SER A 218 -3.35 7.94 -8.88
C SER A 218 -3.52 7.47 -10.32
N VAL A 219 -4.70 6.95 -10.69
CA VAL A 219 -5.04 6.58 -12.08
C VAL A 219 -5.38 7.80 -12.93
N ILE A 220 -6.07 8.81 -12.37
CA ILE A 220 -6.46 10.02 -13.10
C ILE A 220 -5.26 10.94 -13.34
N ILE A 221 -4.39 11.10 -12.33
CA ILE A 221 -3.21 11.97 -12.44
C ILE A 221 -2.10 11.21 -13.17
N VAL A 222 -2.21 11.10 -14.48
CA VAL A 222 -1.25 10.39 -15.34
C VAL A 222 -0.18 11.35 -15.82
N LEU A 223 1.09 10.92 -15.73
CA LEU A 223 2.20 11.69 -16.32
C LEU A 223 2.25 11.51 -17.83
N PRO A 224 2.46 12.60 -18.61
CA PRO A 224 2.71 12.50 -20.05
C PRO A 224 3.88 11.53 -20.32
N ASN A 225 3.77 10.66 -21.31
CA ASN A 225 4.75 9.64 -21.70
C ASN A 225 4.94 8.45 -20.76
N LEU A 226 4.33 8.44 -19.59
CA LEU A 226 4.33 7.32 -18.64
C LEU A 226 2.92 6.80 -18.34
N GLY A 227 1.93 7.25 -19.11
CA GLY A 227 0.55 6.81 -18.97
C GLY A 227 0.43 5.29 -19.00
N LEU A 228 -0.05 4.72 -17.89
CA LEU A 228 -0.18 3.28 -17.75
C LEU A 228 -1.23 2.74 -18.71
N LEU A 229 -0.89 1.68 -19.43
CA LEU A 229 -1.86 0.81 -20.07
C LEU A 229 -2.51 -0.03 -18.97
N TYR A 230 -3.49 0.57 -18.30
CA TYR A 230 -4.14 -0.13 -17.18
C TYR A 230 -4.99 -1.30 -17.73
N PRO A 231 -4.92 -2.50 -17.14
CA PRO A 231 -5.70 -3.65 -17.61
C PRO A 231 -7.16 -3.53 -17.15
N TYR A 232 -7.83 -2.40 -17.51
CA TYR A 232 -9.20 -2.11 -17.09
C TYR A 232 -10.20 -3.20 -17.48
N ARG A 233 -9.95 -3.92 -18.56
CA ARG A 233 -10.80 -5.04 -18.99
C ARG A 233 -10.75 -6.18 -17.98
N ILE A 234 -9.55 -6.50 -17.44
CA ILE A 234 -9.39 -7.53 -16.42
C ILE A 234 -10.06 -7.05 -15.12
N LEU A 235 -9.80 -5.81 -14.72
CA LEU A 235 -10.41 -5.22 -13.52
C LEU A 235 -11.94 -5.23 -13.59
N LEU A 236 -12.52 -4.75 -14.71
CA LEU A 236 -13.97 -4.73 -14.90
C LEU A 236 -14.56 -6.13 -14.95
N SER A 237 -13.96 -7.06 -15.70
CA SER A 237 -14.48 -8.43 -15.78
C SER A 237 -14.50 -9.13 -14.43
N MET A 238 -13.49 -8.89 -13.59
CA MET A 238 -13.45 -9.46 -12.25
C MET A 238 -14.42 -8.77 -11.28
N LEU A 239 -14.52 -7.44 -11.32
CA LEU A 239 -15.54 -6.74 -10.52
C LEU A 239 -16.95 -7.24 -10.87
N PHE A 240 -17.28 -7.42 -12.15
CA PHE A 240 -18.58 -7.97 -12.57
C PHE A 240 -18.77 -9.44 -12.18
N ALA A 241 -17.72 -10.25 -12.14
CA ALA A 241 -17.82 -11.65 -11.73
C ALA A 241 -18.09 -11.80 -10.22
N PHE A 242 -17.67 -10.83 -9.39
CA PHE A 242 -17.81 -10.91 -7.93
C PHE A 242 -19.00 -10.12 -7.35
N ILE A 243 -19.63 -9.21 -8.12
CA ILE A 243 -20.86 -8.52 -7.68
C ILE A 243 -21.97 -9.49 -7.24
N PRO A 244 -22.28 -10.60 -7.96
CA PRO A 244 -23.33 -11.51 -7.54
C PRO A 244 -23.02 -12.28 -6.26
N MET A 245 -21.76 -12.43 -5.86
CA MET A 245 -21.36 -13.15 -4.65
C MET A 245 -21.52 -12.35 -3.36
N GLY A 246 -21.62 -11.03 -3.45
CA GLY A 246 -21.84 -10.15 -2.29
C GLY A 246 -23.32 -9.93 -1.94
N VAL A 247 -24.25 -10.51 -2.69
CA VAL A 247 -25.73 -10.36 -2.51
C VAL A 247 -26.35 -11.63 -1.89
N MET A 248 -25.57 -12.66 -1.60
CA MET A 248 -25.96 -13.83 -0.81
C MET A 248 -25.39 -13.71 0.61
#